data_14e398f95a1119fc8735beaedc697fc4
#
_entry.id   14e398f95a1119fc8735beaedc697fc4
#
_cell.length_a   1.000
_cell.length_b   1.000
_cell.length_c   1.000
_cell.angle_alpha   90.00
_cell.angle_beta   90.00
_cell.angle_gamma   90.00
#
_symmetry.space_group_name_H-M   'P 1'
#
loop_
_entity.id
_entity.type
_entity.pdbx_description
1 polymer ?
#
loop_
_entity_poly.entity_id
_entity_poly.type
_entity_poly.pdbx_seq_one_letter_code
_entity_poly.pdbx_strand_id
1 'polypeptide(L)'
;MEYNEMMRMSMHDKIKRILRHPLLTDRRVLLGLWTVLSLAGMLKLHRSHNNFLIFKGVFWHTVNGTSLYAAYPAEYDDVNHYGPLFSLIIAPFAVLPEWAGMLLWLLFLSGWLFAAVYWSGLRKSQQVYIYWFCGFTLLTALFMQQFNIAIAAIILSSFFLIEKEHEGWAAFFIVLGTLVKLYGIVGLAFFLFSRHKVRLVVWLAVWTVVLFLAPMAISSPAYIIGQYHEWFSCLVGKNTENIHSFAQNISLLGLVRRTTGSMDYSDLWLILPGMVLFALPYLRRRQYRYLAFRETL
;
A
#
# COMPACT_ATOMS: atom_id res chain seq x y z
N MET A 1 -38.05 -21.42 -20.70
CA MET A 1 -38.20 -22.09 -19.40
C MET A 1 -37.43 -21.32 -18.31
N GLU A 2 -36.18 -20.93 -18.52
CA GLU A 2 -35.35 -20.17 -17.53
C GLU A 2 -35.94 -18.80 -17.11
N TYR A 3 -36.56 -18.05 -17.99
CA TYR A 3 -37.12 -16.71 -17.69
C TYR A 3 -38.26 -16.78 -16.67
N ASN A 4 -39.12 -17.80 -16.78
CA ASN A 4 -40.25 -17.99 -15.87
C ASN A 4 -39.84 -18.51 -14.48
N GLU A 5 -38.74 -19.30 -14.39
CA GLU A 5 -38.14 -19.68 -13.13
C GLU A 5 -37.52 -18.48 -12.39
N MET A 6 -36.82 -17.61 -13.13
CA MET A 6 -36.19 -16.42 -12.58
C MET A 6 -37.21 -15.42 -11.99
N MET A 7 -38.40 -15.34 -12.58
CA MET A 7 -39.49 -14.48 -12.06
C MET A 7 -40.08 -15.00 -10.75
N ARG A 8 -40.03 -16.30 -10.49
CA ARG A 8 -40.54 -16.93 -9.24
C ARG A 8 -39.54 -16.97 -8.10
N MET A 9 -38.28 -16.68 -8.36
CA MET A 9 -37.24 -16.67 -7.30
C MET A 9 -37.38 -15.46 -6.40
N SER A 10 -37.08 -15.64 -5.10
CA SER A 10 -36.99 -14.51 -4.18
C SER A 10 -35.88 -13.54 -4.62
N MET A 11 -35.98 -12.26 -4.22
CA MET A 11 -34.93 -11.26 -4.51
C MET A 11 -33.55 -11.75 -4.03
N HIS A 12 -33.52 -12.38 -2.88
CA HIS A 12 -32.29 -12.95 -2.28
C HIS A 12 -31.66 -14.05 -3.15
N ASP A 13 -32.47 -14.95 -3.72
CA ASP A 13 -31.99 -16.02 -4.58
C ASP A 13 -31.52 -15.49 -5.95
N LYS A 14 -32.20 -14.48 -6.47
CA LYS A 14 -31.76 -13.76 -7.69
C LYS A 14 -30.39 -13.14 -7.49
N ILE A 15 -30.18 -12.40 -6.38
CA ILE A 15 -28.89 -11.81 -6.03
C ILE A 15 -27.80 -12.88 -5.88
N LYS A 16 -28.09 -13.96 -5.15
CA LYS A 16 -27.14 -15.11 -5.01
C LYS A 16 -26.77 -15.73 -6.34
N ARG A 17 -27.73 -15.91 -7.26
CA ARG A 17 -27.48 -16.45 -8.60
C ARG A 17 -26.60 -15.53 -9.43
N ILE A 18 -26.87 -14.22 -9.40
CA ILE A 18 -26.04 -13.21 -10.07
C ILE A 18 -24.62 -13.24 -9.50
N LEU A 19 -24.45 -13.17 -8.19
CA LEU A 19 -23.14 -13.15 -7.53
C LEU A 19 -22.33 -14.45 -7.77
N ARG A 20 -23.00 -15.57 -8.07
CA ARG A 20 -22.36 -16.85 -8.41
C ARG A 20 -22.16 -17.04 -9.93
N HIS A 21 -22.53 -16.07 -10.72
CA HIS A 21 -22.36 -16.19 -12.17
C HIS A 21 -20.88 -16.41 -12.51
N PRO A 22 -20.56 -17.38 -13.40
CA PRO A 22 -19.17 -17.71 -13.73
C PRO A 22 -18.33 -16.50 -14.14
N LEU A 23 -18.86 -15.58 -14.92
CA LEU A 23 -18.17 -14.35 -15.33
C LEU A 23 -17.79 -13.46 -14.14
N LEU A 24 -18.61 -13.40 -13.08
CA LEU A 24 -18.32 -12.58 -11.89
C LEU A 24 -17.34 -13.26 -10.92
N THR A 25 -17.12 -14.57 -11.06
CA THR A 25 -16.24 -15.38 -10.20
C THR A 25 -15.00 -15.90 -10.89
N ASP A 26 -14.86 -15.66 -12.19
CA ASP A 26 -13.66 -16.03 -12.95
C ASP A 26 -12.56 -14.99 -12.71
N ARG A 27 -11.42 -15.46 -12.17
CA ARG A 27 -10.25 -14.60 -11.89
C ARG A 27 -9.68 -13.94 -13.14
N ARG A 28 -9.84 -14.55 -14.34
CA ARG A 28 -9.38 -13.98 -15.61
C ARG A 28 -10.22 -12.77 -15.99
N VAL A 29 -11.54 -12.87 -15.80
CA VAL A 29 -12.47 -11.76 -16.02
C VAL A 29 -12.18 -10.62 -15.03
N LEU A 30 -11.92 -10.96 -13.76
CA LEU A 30 -11.56 -9.96 -12.72
C LEU A 30 -10.21 -9.30 -13.01
N LEU A 31 -9.22 -10.05 -13.50
CA LEU A 31 -7.96 -9.48 -13.96
C LEU A 31 -8.19 -8.52 -15.15
N GLY A 32 -9.01 -8.92 -16.12
CA GLY A 32 -9.42 -8.04 -17.21
C GLY A 32 -10.10 -6.76 -16.72
N LEU A 33 -11.01 -6.86 -15.75
CA LEU A 33 -11.64 -5.71 -15.12
C LEU A 33 -10.60 -4.79 -14.48
N TRP A 34 -9.67 -5.32 -13.69
CA TRP A 34 -8.63 -4.52 -13.02
C TRP A 34 -7.67 -3.88 -14.04
N THR A 35 -7.41 -4.55 -15.15
CA THR A 35 -6.68 -3.96 -16.29
C THR A 35 -7.44 -2.78 -16.87
N VAL A 36 -8.76 -2.92 -17.08
CA VAL A 36 -9.61 -1.81 -17.56
C VAL A 36 -9.62 -0.64 -16.57
N LEU A 37 -9.69 -0.91 -15.26
CA LEU A 37 -9.57 0.14 -14.25
C LEU A 37 -8.22 0.87 -14.33
N SER A 38 -7.13 0.15 -14.60
CA SER A 38 -5.81 0.75 -14.79
C SER A 38 -5.76 1.62 -16.05
N LEU A 39 -6.35 1.15 -17.16
CA LEU A 39 -6.48 1.96 -18.36
C LEU A 39 -7.35 3.21 -18.14
N ALA A 40 -8.41 3.11 -17.33
CA ALA A 40 -9.22 4.27 -16.95
C ALA A 40 -8.39 5.31 -16.18
N GLY A 41 -7.39 4.89 -15.39
CA GLY A 41 -6.45 5.80 -14.73
C GLY A 41 -5.70 6.70 -15.71
N MET A 42 -5.48 6.26 -16.96
CA MET A 42 -4.84 7.07 -18.00
C MET A 42 -5.66 8.29 -18.43
N LEU A 43 -6.96 8.35 -18.11
CA LEU A 43 -7.77 9.55 -18.34
C LEU A 43 -7.27 10.78 -17.56
N LYS A 44 -6.40 10.55 -16.58
CA LYS A 44 -5.73 11.63 -15.81
C LYS A 44 -4.45 12.15 -16.47
N LEU A 45 -3.94 11.48 -17.49
CA LEU A 45 -2.76 11.95 -18.24
C LEU A 45 -3.01 13.37 -18.77
N HIS A 46 -2.05 14.25 -18.60
CA HIS A 46 -2.10 15.67 -18.98
C HIS A 46 -3.14 16.54 -18.26
N ARG A 47 -3.92 15.97 -17.31
CA ARG A 47 -4.93 16.74 -16.55
C ARG A 47 -4.64 16.81 -15.05
N SER A 48 -4.26 15.68 -14.45
CA SER A 48 -4.12 15.54 -13.00
C SER A 48 -3.24 14.33 -12.68
N HIS A 49 -2.02 14.28 -13.24
CA HIS A 49 -1.06 13.19 -13.02
C HIS A 49 0.15 13.63 -12.18
N ASN A 50 -0.04 14.66 -11.38
CA ASN A 50 1.00 15.28 -10.57
C ASN A 50 1.80 14.28 -9.71
N ASN A 51 1.13 13.32 -9.08
CA ASN A 51 1.83 12.30 -8.30
C ASN A 51 2.81 11.48 -9.14
N PHE A 52 2.47 11.17 -10.39
CA PHE A 52 3.38 10.45 -11.28
C PHE A 52 4.59 11.32 -11.66
N LEU A 53 4.39 12.63 -11.86
CA LEU A 53 5.49 13.58 -12.11
C LEU A 53 6.43 13.69 -10.90
N ILE A 54 5.88 13.81 -9.69
CA ILE A 54 6.68 13.75 -8.45
C ILE A 54 7.51 12.46 -8.40
N PHE A 55 6.91 11.32 -8.72
CA PHE A 55 7.59 10.03 -8.69
C PHE A 55 8.72 9.95 -9.73
N LYS A 56 8.49 10.43 -10.96
CA LYS A 56 9.56 10.57 -11.96
C LYS A 56 10.69 11.47 -11.45
N GLY A 57 10.32 12.59 -10.83
CA GLY A 57 11.27 13.52 -10.21
C GLY A 57 12.16 12.82 -9.18
N VAL A 58 11.62 11.93 -8.33
CA VAL A 58 12.43 11.19 -7.35
C VAL A 58 13.59 10.43 -8.01
N PHE A 59 13.38 9.78 -9.15
CA PHE A 59 14.46 9.11 -9.88
C PHE A 59 15.47 10.09 -10.43
N TRP A 60 15.02 11.12 -11.18
CA TRP A 60 15.92 12.05 -11.85
C TRP A 60 16.69 12.93 -10.88
N HIS A 61 16.07 13.38 -9.79
CA HIS A 61 16.76 14.12 -8.73
C HIS A 61 17.78 13.25 -7.99
N THR A 62 17.51 11.95 -7.79
CA THR A 62 18.50 11.01 -7.23
C THR A 62 19.73 10.90 -8.15
N VAL A 63 19.53 10.74 -9.45
CA VAL A 63 20.63 10.63 -10.42
C VAL A 63 21.42 11.93 -10.52
N ASN A 64 20.72 13.07 -10.47
CA ASN A 64 21.35 14.40 -10.59
C ASN A 64 21.94 14.90 -9.25
N GLY A 65 21.71 14.20 -8.13
CA GLY A 65 22.20 14.60 -6.82
C GLY A 65 21.54 15.88 -6.26
N THR A 66 20.30 16.17 -6.66
CA THR A 66 19.50 17.30 -6.14
C THR A 66 18.55 16.84 -5.03
N SER A 67 18.10 17.75 -4.15
CA SER A 67 17.24 17.38 -3.01
C SER A 67 15.94 16.69 -3.49
N LEU A 68 15.59 15.58 -2.84
CA LEU A 68 14.34 14.86 -3.13
C LEU A 68 13.11 15.54 -2.51
N TYR A 69 13.32 16.48 -1.59
CA TYR A 69 12.25 17.05 -0.75
C TYR A 69 12.09 18.57 -0.94
N ALA A 70 12.88 19.15 -1.84
CA ALA A 70 12.68 20.54 -2.28
C ALA A 70 11.42 20.65 -3.15
N ALA A 71 10.85 21.85 -3.21
CA ALA A 71 9.79 22.17 -4.15
C ALA A 71 10.35 22.41 -5.56
N TYR A 72 9.72 21.83 -6.57
CA TYR A 72 10.07 21.98 -7.99
C TYR A 72 8.85 22.44 -8.81
N PRO A 73 8.36 23.68 -8.60
CA PRO A 73 7.11 24.16 -9.19
C PRO A 73 7.13 24.24 -10.73
N ALA A 74 8.32 24.18 -11.36
CA ALA A 74 8.43 24.06 -12.80
C ALA A 74 8.19 22.62 -13.33
N GLU A 75 8.24 21.61 -12.46
CA GLU A 75 8.11 20.20 -12.83
C GLU A 75 6.79 19.60 -12.33
N TYR A 76 6.40 19.92 -11.10
CA TYR A 76 5.20 19.40 -10.45
C TYR A 76 4.77 20.27 -9.25
N ASP A 77 3.51 20.15 -8.87
CA ASP A 77 2.98 20.74 -7.65
C ASP A 77 3.21 19.81 -6.44
N ASP A 78 3.38 20.35 -5.21
CA ASP A 78 3.64 19.62 -3.99
C ASP A 78 5.10 19.08 -3.91
N VAL A 79 5.42 18.32 -2.86
CA VAL A 79 6.75 17.77 -2.60
C VAL A 79 6.72 16.26 -2.44
N ASN A 80 7.88 15.63 -2.64
CA ASN A 80 8.00 14.19 -2.41
C ASN A 80 7.94 13.86 -0.90
N HIS A 81 7.24 12.76 -0.56
CA HIS A 81 7.17 12.21 0.80
C HIS A 81 7.66 10.77 0.91
N TYR A 82 8.18 10.21 -0.19
CA TYR A 82 8.70 8.84 -0.25
C TYR A 82 10.19 8.80 0.07
N GLY A 83 10.64 7.70 0.69
CA GLY A 83 12.05 7.53 1.02
C GLY A 83 12.94 7.35 -0.21
N PRO A 84 14.26 7.57 -0.08
CA PRO A 84 15.21 7.50 -1.20
C PRO A 84 15.18 6.18 -1.98
N LEU A 85 14.84 5.05 -1.32
CA LEU A 85 14.69 3.75 -1.96
C LEU A 85 13.64 3.75 -3.09
N PHE A 86 12.66 4.64 -3.02
CA PHE A 86 11.61 4.74 -4.04
C PHE A 86 12.17 5.07 -5.43
N SER A 87 13.32 5.75 -5.50
CA SER A 87 14.00 6.06 -6.76
C SER A 87 14.26 4.82 -7.62
N LEU A 88 14.63 3.70 -6.98
CA LEU A 88 14.87 2.43 -7.69
C LEU A 88 13.56 1.76 -8.16
N ILE A 89 12.47 1.91 -7.40
CA ILE A 89 11.18 1.32 -7.77
C ILE A 89 10.60 2.04 -8.98
N ILE A 90 10.67 3.35 -8.99
CA ILE A 90 10.10 4.15 -10.09
C ILE A 90 11.01 4.20 -11.32
N ALA A 91 12.30 3.88 -11.20
CA ALA A 91 13.27 3.97 -12.28
C ALA A 91 12.80 3.37 -13.62
N PRO A 92 12.28 2.13 -13.69
CA PRO A 92 11.83 1.52 -14.93
C PRO A 92 10.72 2.31 -15.66
N PHE A 93 9.94 3.05 -14.88
CA PHE A 93 8.81 3.85 -15.38
C PHE A 93 9.24 5.29 -15.68
N ALA A 94 10.19 5.82 -14.91
CA ALA A 94 10.67 7.19 -15.02
C ALA A 94 11.48 7.44 -16.30
N VAL A 95 12.21 6.45 -16.80
CA VAL A 95 13.02 6.54 -18.02
C VAL A 95 12.20 6.47 -19.31
N LEU A 96 10.95 6.08 -19.22
CA LEU A 96 10.04 5.95 -20.36
C LEU A 96 9.39 7.30 -20.71
N PRO A 97 8.87 7.45 -21.94
CA PRO A 97 7.94 8.52 -22.26
C PRO A 97 6.79 8.54 -21.24
N GLU A 98 6.32 9.72 -20.88
CA GLU A 98 5.37 9.92 -19.76
C GLU A 98 4.13 9.04 -19.84
N TRP A 99 3.51 8.96 -21.02
CA TRP A 99 2.33 8.12 -21.23
C TRP A 99 2.62 6.62 -21.01
N ALA A 100 3.77 6.14 -21.47
CA ALA A 100 4.16 4.74 -21.33
C ALA A 100 4.55 4.40 -19.90
N GLY A 101 5.33 5.28 -19.27
CA GLY A 101 5.71 5.15 -17.86
C GLY A 101 4.49 5.12 -16.95
N MET A 102 3.55 6.06 -17.12
CA MET A 102 2.32 6.12 -16.35
C MET A 102 1.45 4.87 -16.58
N LEU A 103 1.27 4.44 -17.83
CA LEU A 103 0.50 3.24 -18.13
C LEU A 103 1.07 2.01 -17.42
N LEU A 104 2.36 1.78 -17.57
CA LEU A 104 3.03 0.62 -16.96
C LEU A 104 3.03 0.72 -15.43
N TRP A 105 3.14 1.94 -14.87
CA TRP A 105 3.02 2.16 -13.44
C TRP A 105 1.64 1.75 -12.89
N LEU A 106 0.56 2.19 -13.53
CA LEU A 106 -0.79 1.83 -13.11
C LEU A 106 -1.06 0.32 -13.24
N LEU A 107 -0.60 -0.30 -14.33
CA LEU A 107 -0.69 -1.75 -14.52
C LEU A 107 0.15 -2.51 -13.48
N PHE A 108 1.35 -2.04 -13.17
CA PHE A 108 2.21 -2.60 -12.13
C PHE A 108 1.54 -2.56 -10.76
N LEU A 109 1.00 -1.42 -10.34
CA LEU A 109 0.33 -1.28 -9.05
C LEU A 109 -0.87 -2.22 -8.92
N SER A 110 -1.77 -2.21 -9.90
CA SER A 110 -2.97 -3.05 -9.87
C SER A 110 -2.62 -4.53 -10.00
N GLY A 111 -1.69 -4.88 -10.88
CA GLY A 111 -1.22 -6.25 -11.10
C GLY A 111 -0.53 -6.82 -9.85
N TRP A 112 0.27 -6.02 -9.15
CA TRP A 112 0.93 -6.44 -7.90
C TRP A 112 -0.09 -6.76 -6.81
N LEU A 113 -1.07 -5.88 -6.58
CA LEU A 113 -2.11 -6.16 -5.59
C LEU A 113 -2.97 -7.36 -5.99
N PHE A 114 -3.33 -7.48 -7.29
CA PHE A 114 -4.03 -8.64 -7.79
C PHE A 114 -3.26 -9.93 -7.53
N ALA A 115 -1.97 -9.95 -7.84
CA ALA A 115 -1.09 -11.08 -7.62
C ALA A 115 -0.95 -11.43 -6.13
N ALA A 116 -0.81 -10.43 -5.26
CA ALA A 116 -0.74 -10.63 -3.81
C ALA A 116 -2.00 -11.33 -3.27
N VAL A 117 -3.19 -10.92 -3.73
CA VAL A 117 -4.45 -11.60 -3.39
C VAL A 117 -4.52 -12.99 -4.00
N TYR A 118 -4.09 -13.16 -5.24
CA TYR A 118 -4.12 -14.45 -5.94
C TYR A 118 -3.27 -15.52 -5.23
N TRP A 119 -2.06 -15.16 -4.77
CA TRP A 119 -1.11 -16.07 -4.11
C TRP A 119 -1.25 -16.11 -2.59
N SER A 120 -2.19 -15.36 -2.03
CA SER A 120 -2.41 -15.27 -0.59
C SER A 120 -2.72 -16.60 0.09
N GLY A 121 -3.21 -17.60 -0.64
CA GLY A 121 -3.71 -18.86 -0.07
C GLY A 121 -5.17 -18.78 0.40
N LEU A 122 -5.81 -17.62 0.31
CA LEU A 122 -7.25 -17.46 0.58
C LEU A 122 -8.10 -18.31 -0.37
N ARG A 123 -9.27 -18.76 0.11
CA ARG A 123 -10.25 -19.47 -0.72
C ARG A 123 -10.66 -18.60 -1.93
N LYS A 124 -10.92 -19.23 -3.06
CA LYS A 124 -11.34 -18.54 -4.29
C LYS A 124 -12.48 -17.54 -4.06
N SER A 125 -13.48 -17.92 -3.24
CA SER A 125 -14.61 -17.04 -2.91
C SER A 125 -14.19 -15.78 -2.14
N GLN A 126 -13.23 -15.90 -1.22
CA GLN A 126 -12.67 -14.75 -0.49
C GLN A 126 -11.88 -13.83 -1.43
N GLN A 127 -11.06 -14.40 -2.31
CA GLN A 127 -10.31 -13.62 -3.30
C GLN A 127 -11.26 -12.85 -4.23
N VAL A 128 -12.31 -13.51 -4.74
CA VAL A 128 -13.33 -12.88 -5.60
C VAL A 128 -14.02 -11.74 -4.85
N TYR A 129 -14.37 -11.96 -3.59
CA TYR A 129 -14.95 -10.89 -2.75
C TYR A 129 -14.01 -9.70 -2.61
N ILE A 130 -12.72 -9.92 -2.36
CA ILE A 130 -11.71 -8.86 -2.25
C ILE A 130 -11.60 -8.09 -3.58
N TYR A 131 -11.51 -8.78 -4.70
CA TYR A 131 -11.40 -8.12 -6.00
C TYR A 131 -12.59 -7.21 -6.31
N TRP A 132 -13.79 -7.61 -5.97
CA TRP A 132 -14.98 -6.77 -6.15
C TRP A 132 -15.03 -5.62 -5.14
N PHE A 133 -14.83 -5.93 -3.86
CA PHE A 133 -14.93 -4.96 -2.79
C PHE A 133 -13.88 -3.83 -2.93
N CYS A 134 -12.66 -4.20 -3.32
CA CYS A 134 -11.58 -3.22 -3.50
C CYS A 134 -11.64 -2.47 -4.84
N GLY A 135 -12.49 -2.86 -5.79
CA GLY A 135 -12.47 -2.30 -7.15
C GLY A 135 -12.68 -0.79 -7.20
N PHE A 136 -13.62 -0.25 -6.42
CA PHE A 136 -13.87 1.20 -6.38
C PHE A 136 -12.71 1.96 -5.73
N THR A 137 -12.20 1.46 -4.61
CA THR A 137 -11.05 2.06 -3.91
C THR A 137 -9.79 1.99 -4.76
N LEU A 138 -9.60 0.87 -5.48
CA LEU A 138 -8.52 0.70 -6.44
C LEU A 138 -8.59 1.77 -7.54
N LEU A 139 -9.76 1.97 -8.16
CA LEU A 139 -9.93 2.98 -9.21
C LEU A 139 -9.58 4.38 -8.70
N THR A 140 -10.05 4.74 -7.51
CA THR A 140 -9.72 6.03 -6.88
C THR A 140 -8.22 6.19 -6.66
N ALA A 141 -7.55 5.15 -6.15
CA ALA A 141 -6.11 5.17 -5.93
C ALA A 141 -5.30 5.20 -7.24
N LEU A 142 -5.79 4.55 -8.31
CA LEU A 142 -5.21 4.61 -9.66
C LEU A 142 -5.35 6.00 -10.28
N PHE A 143 -6.50 6.67 -10.12
CA PHE A 143 -6.67 8.06 -10.56
C PHE A 143 -5.71 9.03 -9.87
N MET A 144 -5.28 8.69 -8.67
CA MET A 144 -4.27 9.45 -7.91
C MET A 144 -2.85 8.87 -8.08
N GLN A 145 -2.64 7.87 -8.93
CA GLN A 145 -1.36 7.15 -9.19
C GLN A 145 -0.63 6.69 -7.92
N GLN A 146 -1.33 6.53 -6.81
CA GLN A 146 -0.78 6.36 -5.46
C GLN A 146 -0.11 5.00 -5.25
N PHE A 147 1.07 5.00 -4.64
CA PHE A 147 1.78 3.80 -4.21
C PHE A 147 1.07 3.04 -3.05
N ASN A 148 0.01 3.56 -2.48
CA ASN A 148 -0.78 2.89 -1.45
C ASN A 148 -1.30 1.52 -1.89
N ILE A 149 -1.55 1.32 -3.19
CA ILE A 149 -1.93 0.04 -3.78
C ILE A 149 -0.82 -1.00 -3.56
N ALA A 150 0.44 -0.63 -3.81
CA ALA A 150 1.59 -1.49 -3.57
C ALA A 150 1.82 -1.71 -2.06
N ILE A 151 1.60 -0.72 -1.21
CA ILE A 151 1.68 -0.89 0.25
C ILE A 151 0.67 -1.93 0.73
N ALA A 152 -0.56 -1.92 0.24
CA ALA A 152 -1.54 -2.96 0.54
C ALA A 152 -1.06 -4.36 0.10
N ALA A 153 -0.49 -4.47 -1.11
CA ALA A 153 0.11 -5.70 -1.60
C ALA A 153 1.29 -6.17 -0.73
N ILE A 154 2.15 -5.27 -0.31
CA ILE A 154 3.31 -5.52 0.57
C ILE A 154 2.86 -6.08 1.92
N ILE A 155 1.90 -5.42 2.57
CA ILE A 155 1.39 -5.84 3.89
C ILE A 155 0.74 -7.22 3.78
N LEU A 156 -0.12 -7.44 2.79
CA LEU A 156 -0.76 -8.72 2.54
C LEU A 156 0.27 -9.83 2.26
N SER A 157 1.26 -9.56 1.41
CA SER A 157 2.33 -10.51 1.10
C SER A 157 3.16 -10.84 2.33
N SER A 158 3.48 -9.86 3.18
CA SER A 158 4.23 -10.07 4.41
C SER A 158 3.54 -11.06 5.34
N PHE A 159 2.21 -10.94 5.53
CA PHE A 159 1.43 -11.87 6.32
C PHE A 159 1.49 -13.29 5.77
N PHE A 160 1.16 -13.49 4.50
CA PHE A 160 1.10 -14.83 3.91
C PHE A 160 2.47 -15.48 3.75
N LEU A 161 3.53 -14.70 3.58
CA LEU A 161 4.90 -15.22 3.57
C LEU A 161 5.33 -15.70 4.96
N ILE A 162 4.96 -14.99 6.04
CA ILE A 162 5.17 -15.47 7.42
C ILE A 162 4.38 -16.76 7.66
N GLU A 163 3.12 -16.84 7.24
CA GLU A 163 2.30 -18.04 7.36
C GLU A 163 2.89 -19.25 6.62
N LYS A 164 3.58 -19.01 5.51
CA LYS A 164 4.28 -20.03 4.70
C LYS A 164 5.73 -20.28 5.15
N GLU A 165 6.17 -19.71 6.26
CA GLU A 165 7.52 -19.85 6.81
C GLU A 165 8.63 -19.32 5.87
N HIS A 166 8.29 -18.33 5.05
CA HIS A 166 9.22 -17.63 4.14
C HIS A 166 9.66 -16.28 4.73
N GLU A 167 10.24 -16.31 5.93
CA GLU A 167 10.60 -15.12 6.71
C GLU A 167 11.55 -14.19 5.96
N GLY A 168 12.43 -14.71 5.10
CA GLY A 168 13.37 -13.90 4.32
C GLY A 168 12.63 -12.95 3.36
N TRP A 169 11.64 -13.47 2.64
CA TRP A 169 10.82 -12.64 1.74
C TRP A 169 9.82 -11.77 2.48
N ALA A 170 9.26 -12.26 3.60
CA ALA A 170 8.40 -11.43 4.46
C ALA A 170 9.17 -10.20 4.96
N ALA A 171 10.39 -10.39 5.47
CA ALA A 171 11.28 -9.33 5.91
C ALA A 171 11.62 -8.36 4.78
N PHE A 172 11.89 -8.86 3.57
CA PHE A 172 12.12 -8.04 2.39
C PHE A 172 10.96 -7.07 2.16
N PHE A 173 9.72 -7.57 2.11
CA PHE A 173 8.55 -6.71 1.86
C PHE A 173 8.29 -5.72 2.99
N ILE A 174 8.46 -6.14 4.25
CA ILE A 174 8.31 -5.23 5.41
C ILE A 174 9.30 -4.07 5.31
N VAL A 175 10.58 -4.37 5.07
CA VAL A 175 11.63 -3.35 5.00
C VAL A 175 11.46 -2.49 3.74
N LEU A 176 11.18 -3.09 2.59
CA LEU A 176 10.88 -2.37 1.35
C LEU A 176 9.78 -1.34 1.56
N GLY A 177 8.64 -1.79 2.10
CA GLY A 177 7.51 -0.89 2.37
C GLY A 177 7.86 0.21 3.37
N THR A 178 8.66 -0.12 4.42
CA THR A 178 9.07 0.83 5.46
C THR A 178 10.02 1.90 4.91
N LEU A 179 11.03 1.52 4.12
CA LEU A 179 12.01 2.46 3.54
C LEU A 179 11.46 3.27 2.37
N VAL A 180 10.37 2.84 1.76
CA VAL A 180 9.67 3.60 0.72
C VAL A 180 8.62 4.51 1.31
N LYS A 181 7.78 3.97 2.19
CA LYS A 181 6.68 4.69 2.82
C LYS A 181 6.38 4.06 4.18
N LEU A 182 6.73 4.69 5.27
CA LEU A 182 6.71 4.14 6.63
C LEU A 182 5.59 3.14 6.95
N TYR A 183 4.49 3.16 6.22
CA TYR A 183 3.36 2.25 6.43
C TYR A 183 3.70 0.76 6.26
N GLY A 184 4.80 0.42 5.58
CA GLY A 184 5.30 -0.95 5.51
C GLY A 184 5.63 -1.55 6.87
N ILE A 185 5.97 -0.71 7.86
CA ILE A 185 6.26 -1.13 9.24
C ILE A 185 5.10 -1.88 9.90
N VAL A 186 3.85 -1.66 9.42
CA VAL A 186 2.67 -2.39 9.90
C VAL A 186 2.82 -3.90 9.74
N GLY A 187 3.61 -4.35 8.76
CA GLY A 187 3.94 -5.77 8.59
C GLY A 187 4.65 -6.39 9.80
N LEU A 188 5.28 -5.59 10.69
CA LEU A 188 5.86 -6.09 11.94
C LEU A 188 4.78 -6.59 12.93
N ALA A 189 3.51 -6.19 12.78
CA ALA A 189 2.41 -6.73 13.58
C ALA A 189 2.30 -8.26 13.43
N PHE A 190 2.72 -8.81 12.29
CA PHE A 190 2.72 -10.24 12.02
C PHE A 190 3.90 -11.01 12.64
N PHE A 191 4.85 -10.30 13.28
CA PHE A 191 6.02 -10.90 13.95
C PHE A 191 5.60 -11.99 14.95
N LEU A 192 4.50 -11.77 15.67
CA LEU A 192 4.03 -12.73 16.68
C LEU A 192 3.56 -14.05 16.06
N PHE A 193 3.17 -14.06 14.79
CA PHE A 193 2.69 -15.25 14.07
C PHE A 193 3.82 -16.08 13.48
N SER A 194 5.00 -15.48 13.28
CA SER A 194 6.16 -16.22 12.80
C SER A 194 6.55 -17.34 13.77
N ARG A 195 6.79 -18.53 13.22
CA ARG A 195 7.35 -19.67 13.95
C ARG A 195 8.86 -19.53 14.16
N HIS A 196 9.52 -18.83 13.27
CA HIS A 196 10.97 -18.65 13.26
C HIS A 196 11.37 -17.19 13.51
N LYS A 197 11.01 -16.66 14.67
CA LYS A 197 11.18 -15.24 15.05
C LYS A 197 12.62 -14.74 14.90
N VAL A 198 13.60 -15.53 15.34
CA VAL A 198 15.03 -15.16 15.22
C VAL A 198 15.42 -15.03 13.75
N ARG A 199 14.99 -15.98 12.91
CA ARG A 199 15.24 -15.93 11.46
C ARG A 199 14.61 -14.68 10.83
N LEU A 200 13.38 -14.32 11.23
CA LEU A 200 12.72 -13.11 10.76
C LEU A 200 13.51 -11.84 11.16
N VAL A 201 13.97 -11.75 12.43
CA VAL A 201 14.77 -10.61 12.90
C VAL A 201 16.09 -10.49 12.13
N VAL A 202 16.79 -11.61 11.92
CA VAL A 202 18.05 -11.62 11.13
C VAL A 202 17.80 -11.10 9.72
N TRP A 203 16.75 -11.59 9.04
CA TRP A 203 16.41 -11.11 7.69
C TRP A 203 15.95 -9.67 7.66
N LEU A 204 15.23 -9.19 8.68
CA LEU A 204 14.89 -7.77 8.80
C LEU A 204 16.16 -6.91 8.86
N ALA A 205 17.15 -7.31 9.67
CA ALA A 205 18.44 -6.61 9.75
C ALA A 205 19.19 -6.64 8.41
N VAL A 206 19.30 -7.81 7.77
CA VAL A 206 19.95 -7.95 6.46
C VAL A 206 19.30 -7.06 5.41
N TRP A 207 17.98 -7.15 5.26
CA TRP A 207 17.28 -6.35 4.25
C TRP A 207 17.30 -4.86 4.56
N THR A 208 17.31 -4.46 5.85
CA THR A 208 17.48 -3.06 6.22
C THR A 208 18.80 -2.51 5.70
N VAL A 209 19.89 -3.23 5.88
CA VAL A 209 21.21 -2.80 5.37
C VAL A 209 21.20 -2.79 3.84
N VAL A 210 20.77 -3.88 3.20
CA VAL A 210 20.79 -4.02 1.73
C VAL A 210 19.94 -2.94 1.06
N LEU A 211 18.69 -2.76 1.49
CA LEU A 211 17.77 -1.83 0.86
C LEU A 211 18.08 -0.35 1.22
N PHE A 212 18.66 -0.10 2.40
CA PHE A 212 19.14 1.24 2.74
C PHE A 212 20.30 1.66 1.82
N LEU A 213 21.22 0.74 1.52
CA LEU A 213 22.37 1.00 0.66
C LEU A 213 22.02 0.98 -0.84
N ALA A 214 20.95 0.28 -1.24
CA ALA A 214 20.63 0.06 -2.64
C ALA A 214 20.58 1.35 -3.50
N PRO A 215 19.99 2.48 -3.07
CA PRO A 215 19.98 3.72 -3.86
C PRO A 215 21.38 4.30 -4.11
N MET A 216 22.39 3.92 -3.32
CA MET A 216 23.77 4.34 -3.54
C MET A 216 24.37 3.77 -4.83
N ALA A 217 23.70 2.79 -5.46
CA ALA A 217 24.11 2.27 -6.78
C ALA A 217 23.89 3.27 -7.93
N ILE A 218 22.98 4.24 -7.74
CA ILE A 218 22.65 5.26 -8.76
C ILE A 218 23.02 6.68 -8.35
N SER A 219 23.55 6.86 -7.13
CA SER A 219 24.01 8.17 -6.63
C SER A 219 25.09 8.00 -5.55
N SER A 220 25.66 9.12 -5.06
CA SER A 220 26.74 9.04 -4.07
C SER A 220 26.22 8.63 -2.68
N PRO A 221 27.03 7.88 -1.90
CA PRO A 221 26.65 7.51 -0.53
C PRO A 221 26.35 8.71 0.37
N ALA A 222 27.16 9.76 0.29
CA ALA A 222 26.96 10.97 1.10
C ALA A 222 25.63 11.65 0.80
N TYR A 223 25.26 11.74 -0.48
CA TYR A 223 23.97 12.29 -0.92
C TYR A 223 22.81 11.43 -0.37
N ILE A 224 22.84 10.12 -0.57
CA ILE A 224 21.75 9.21 -0.13
C ILE A 224 21.55 9.28 1.38
N ILE A 225 22.62 9.29 2.19
CA ILE A 225 22.53 9.45 3.65
C ILE A 225 21.88 10.79 3.99
N GLY A 226 22.27 11.87 3.33
CA GLY A 226 21.66 13.19 3.47
C GLY A 226 20.15 13.16 3.14
N GLN A 227 19.77 12.47 2.06
CA GLN A 227 18.37 12.35 1.66
C GLN A 227 17.52 11.53 2.66
N TYR A 228 18.05 10.51 3.32
CA TYR A 228 17.35 9.83 4.41
C TYR A 228 17.12 10.76 5.61
N HIS A 229 18.09 11.63 5.92
CA HIS A 229 17.94 12.63 6.98
C HIS A 229 16.88 13.68 6.61
N GLU A 230 16.90 14.19 5.37
CA GLU A 230 15.88 15.12 4.87
C GLU A 230 14.50 14.46 4.85
N TRP A 231 14.40 13.18 4.48
CA TRP A 231 13.14 12.42 4.52
C TRP A 231 12.52 12.42 5.90
N PHE A 232 13.30 12.12 6.93
CA PHE A 232 12.81 12.14 8.30
C PHE A 232 12.27 13.53 8.68
N SER A 233 12.99 14.59 8.34
CA SER A 233 12.56 15.98 8.60
C SER A 233 11.26 16.32 7.84
N CYS A 234 11.15 15.89 6.58
CA CYS A 234 9.94 16.06 5.77
C CYS A 234 8.73 15.34 6.39
N LEU A 235 8.90 14.11 6.89
CA LEU A 235 7.82 13.36 7.53
C LEU A 235 7.34 14.02 8.82
N VAL A 236 8.25 14.56 9.64
CA VAL A 236 7.90 15.31 10.86
C VAL A 236 7.14 16.58 10.49
N GLY A 237 7.61 17.35 9.50
CA GLY A 237 6.93 18.55 9.01
C GLY A 237 5.51 18.23 8.50
N LYS A 238 5.37 17.18 7.69
CA LYS A 238 4.06 16.77 7.15
C LYS A 238 3.08 16.34 8.24
N ASN A 239 3.56 15.70 9.29
CA ASN A 239 2.71 15.36 10.44
C ASN A 239 2.16 16.62 11.11
N THR A 240 2.97 17.66 11.26
CA THR A 240 2.55 18.95 11.83
C THR A 240 1.50 19.63 10.95
N GLU A 241 1.69 19.66 9.63
CA GLU A 241 0.70 20.20 8.69
C GLU A 241 -0.63 19.43 8.77
N ASN A 242 -0.58 18.10 8.81
CA ASN A 242 -1.77 17.24 8.89
C ASN A 242 -2.58 17.47 10.16
N ILE A 243 -1.93 17.80 11.28
CA ILE A 243 -2.62 18.14 12.54
C ILE A 243 -3.58 19.31 12.32
N HIS A 244 -3.17 20.32 11.56
CA HIS A 244 -3.95 21.52 11.28
C HIS A 244 -4.88 21.42 10.06
N SER A 245 -4.81 20.32 9.30
CA SER A 245 -5.63 20.13 8.10
C SER A 245 -6.96 19.44 8.41
N PHE A 246 -8.03 20.21 8.59
CA PHE A 246 -9.37 19.66 8.83
C PHE A 246 -9.91 18.77 7.70
N ALA A 247 -9.63 19.10 6.45
CA ALA A 247 -10.19 18.41 5.30
C ALA A 247 -9.42 17.12 4.95
N GLN A 248 -8.11 17.10 5.16
CA GLN A 248 -7.24 16.00 4.75
C GLN A 248 -7.05 14.94 5.83
N ASN A 249 -7.20 15.31 7.11
CA ASN A 249 -7.02 14.38 8.22
C ASN A 249 -8.29 13.58 8.50
N ILE A 250 -8.44 12.45 7.80
CA ILE A 250 -9.58 11.51 7.96
C ILE A 250 -9.33 10.43 9.04
N SER A 251 -8.25 10.55 9.82
CA SER A 251 -7.97 9.65 10.95
C SER A 251 -9.00 9.81 12.06
N LEU A 252 -9.09 8.83 12.96
CA LEU A 252 -9.92 8.92 14.16
C LEU A 252 -9.57 10.18 14.99
N LEU A 253 -8.29 10.51 15.07
CA LEU A 253 -7.81 11.70 15.75
C LEU A 253 -8.28 12.98 15.06
N GLY A 254 -8.23 13.03 13.72
CA GLY A 254 -8.79 14.13 12.93
C GLY A 254 -10.31 14.28 13.13
N LEU A 255 -11.02 13.17 13.30
CA LEU A 255 -12.45 13.17 13.64
C LEU A 255 -12.68 13.78 15.03
N VAL A 256 -11.93 13.34 16.05
CA VAL A 256 -12.03 13.87 17.42
C VAL A 256 -11.73 15.37 17.43
N ARG A 257 -10.66 15.83 16.79
CA ARG A 257 -10.34 17.27 16.70
C ARG A 257 -11.45 18.07 16.04
N ARG A 258 -12.05 17.54 14.95
CA ARG A 258 -13.18 18.18 14.28
C ARG A 258 -14.44 18.27 15.16
N THR A 259 -14.72 17.22 15.92
CA THR A 259 -15.93 17.17 16.77
C THR A 259 -15.78 17.95 18.05
N THR A 260 -14.57 18.01 18.63
CA THR A 260 -14.32 18.76 19.87
C THR A 260 -13.94 20.21 19.64
N GLY A 261 -13.53 20.57 18.42
CA GLY A 261 -13.01 21.91 18.10
C GLY A 261 -11.61 22.19 18.71
N SER A 262 -11.01 21.22 19.41
CA SER A 262 -9.71 21.36 20.06
C SER A 262 -8.60 20.84 19.19
N MET A 263 -7.65 21.72 18.82
CA MET A 263 -6.42 21.35 18.11
C MET A 263 -5.34 20.79 19.05
N ASP A 264 -5.39 21.16 20.32
CA ASP A 264 -4.41 20.76 21.34
C ASP A 264 -4.68 19.36 21.91
N TYR A 265 -5.65 18.63 21.34
CA TYR A 265 -5.97 17.29 21.77
C TYR A 265 -4.78 16.34 21.51
N SER A 266 -4.22 15.79 22.59
CA SER A 266 -3.05 14.92 22.50
C SER A 266 -3.38 13.59 21.84
N ASP A 267 -2.57 13.20 20.87
CA ASP A 267 -2.65 11.91 20.16
C ASP A 267 -2.60 10.72 21.14
N LEU A 268 -1.90 10.88 22.28
CA LEU A 268 -1.73 9.82 23.28
C LEU A 268 -3.06 9.34 23.88
N TRP A 269 -4.06 10.21 23.97
CA TRP A 269 -5.39 9.84 24.47
C TRP A 269 -6.12 8.83 23.59
N LEU A 270 -5.77 8.73 22.31
CA LEU A 270 -6.31 7.72 21.39
C LEU A 270 -5.32 6.59 21.14
N ILE A 271 -4.03 6.90 21.04
CA ILE A 271 -3.00 5.91 20.75
C ILE A 271 -2.90 4.89 21.89
N LEU A 272 -2.85 5.33 23.15
CA LEU A 272 -2.70 4.40 24.28
C LEU A 272 -3.88 3.42 24.40
N PRO A 273 -5.16 3.85 24.44
CA PRO A 273 -6.28 2.91 24.42
C PRO A 273 -6.30 2.05 23.16
N GLY A 274 -5.97 2.62 22.01
CA GLY A 274 -5.86 1.89 20.73
C GLY A 274 -4.82 0.78 20.80
N MET A 275 -3.64 1.04 21.36
CA MET A 275 -2.60 0.03 21.57
C MET A 275 -3.06 -1.09 22.51
N VAL A 276 -3.76 -0.75 23.60
CA VAL A 276 -4.34 -1.75 24.51
C VAL A 276 -5.36 -2.63 23.77
N LEU A 277 -6.32 -2.01 23.06
CA LEU A 277 -7.32 -2.75 22.31
C LEU A 277 -6.68 -3.62 21.21
N PHE A 278 -5.67 -3.11 20.52
CA PHE A 278 -4.92 -3.86 19.52
C PHE A 278 -4.15 -5.04 20.13
N ALA A 279 -3.60 -4.88 21.34
CA ALA A 279 -2.84 -5.92 22.02
C ALA A 279 -3.74 -7.06 22.58
N LEU A 280 -4.99 -6.77 22.95
CA LEU A 280 -5.88 -7.76 23.56
C LEU A 280 -6.04 -9.07 22.77
N PRO A 281 -6.30 -9.05 21.45
CA PRO A 281 -6.36 -10.27 20.66
C PRO A 281 -5.05 -11.06 20.67
N TYR A 282 -3.91 -10.38 20.71
CA TYR A 282 -2.59 -11.03 20.73
C TYR A 282 -2.29 -11.77 22.05
N LEU A 283 -3.01 -11.46 23.14
CA LEU A 283 -2.93 -12.24 24.38
C LEU A 283 -3.54 -13.65 24.24
N ARG A 284 -4.39 -13.87 23.25
CA ARG A 284 -5.02 -15.17 22.99
C ARG A 284 -4.09 -16.15 22.25
N ARG A 285 -2.87 -16.34 22.74
CA ARG A 285 -1.81 -17.17 22.11
C ARG A 285 -2.28 -18.58 21.74
N ARG A 286 -3.22 -19.19 22.47
CA ARG A 286 -3.76 -20.52 22.15
C ARG A 286 -4.52 -20.56 20.83
N GLN A 287 -5.06 -19.43 20.37
CA GLN A 287 -5.82 -19.34 19.12
C GLN A 287 -4.92 -19.08 17.89
N TYR A 288 -3.64 -18.74 18.08
CA TYR A 288 -2.69 -18.52 16.98
C TYR A 288 -2.45 -19.76 16.12
N ARG A 289 -2.76 -20.97 16.64
CA ARG A 289 -2.71 -22.21 15.84
C ARG A 289 -3.76 -22.25 14.73
N TYR A 290 -4.82 -21.43 14.81
CA TYR A 290 -5.89 -21.37 13.82
C TYR A 290 -5.60 -20.23 12.82
N LEU A 291 -5.45 -20.60 11.54
CA LEU A 291 -5.21 -19.63 10.48
C LEU A 291 -6.35 -18.59 10.41
N ALA A 292 -7.61 -19.03 10.48
CA ALA A 292 -8.76 -18.14 10.46
C ALA A 292 -8.72 -17.06 11.54
N PHE A 293 -8.19 -17.35 12.74
CA PHE A 293 -8.04 -16.37 13.81
C PHE A 293 -6.95 -15.34 13.46
N ARG A 294 -5.82 -15.80 12.88
CA ARG A 294 -4.74 -14.89 12.45
C ARG A 294 -5.13 -14.01 11.25
N GLU A 295 -5.99 -14.53 10.37
CA GLU A 295 -6.55 -13.76 9.24
C GLU A 295 -7.55 -12.68 9.67
N THR A 296 -8.15 -12.81 10.86
CA THR A 296 -9.12 -11.84 11.38
C THR A 296 -8.52 -10.79 12.29
N LEU A 297 -7.30 -10.98 12.78
CA LEU A 297 -6.53 -9.98 13.53
C LEU A 297 -5.99 -8.91 12.62
#